data_9df05d488a362e34c125669c67e7dec8
#
_entry.id   9df05d488a362e34c125669c67e7dec8
#
_cell.length_a   1.000
_cell.length_b   1.000
_cell.length_c   1.000
_cell.angle_alpha   90.00
_cell.angle_beta   90.00
_cell.angle_gamma   90.00
#
_symmetry.space_group_name_H-M   'P 1'
#
loop_
_entity.id
_entity.type
_entity.pdbx_description
1 polymer ?
#
loop_
_entity_poly.entity_id
_entity_poly.type
_entity_poly.pdbx_seq_one_letter_code
_entity_poly.pdbx_strand_id
1 'polypeptide(L)'
;MLLAAVADLLPGFARAHEPPADVAVQVFVRPAGERLELLVRAPLEAMQDVDFPTFDKGYLDVPRADPQLRHAAQVWLADALELYENERRLPTPSIAAVRASIPSDRSFATFDGALAHVRGAPLAEGTQLVWQQALLDVLLEASIESTSSRFSIRPRFERLGQREVTALSFTSGAGVERAFRFEGDPGVVPLEPRLSQALLRFLRQGFEHVLDGTDHLLFLLCLVVPFRRDVRALVWIVTAFTAGHSVTLLGAAFGAAPSALWFPPLIEVLIAATIFYTAVD
;
A
#
# COMPACT_ATOMS: atom_id res chain seq x y z
N MET A 1 -10.42 -65.37 -9.77
CA MET A 1 -9.41 -64.80 -8.83
C MET A 1 -8.34 -64.11 -9.65
N LEU A 2 -8.58 -62.88 -10.18
CA LEU A 2 -7.58 -62.10 -10.93
C LEU A 2 -8.14 -60.66 -11.22
N LEU A 3 -8.54 -59.94 -10.17
CA LEU A 3 -9.06 -58.56 -10.31
C LEU A 3 -8.89 -57.76 -9.00
N ALA A 4 -7.73 -57.94 -8.31
CA ALA A 4 -7.49 -57.24 -7.06
C ALA A 4 -6.00 -56.81 -6.88
N ALA A 5 -5.35 -56.33 -7.94
CA ALA A 5 -3.94 -55.90 -7.84
C ALA A 5 -3.58 -54.76 -8.81
N VAL A 6 -4.41 -53.74 -8.97
CA VAL A 6 -4.10 -52.57 -9.81
C VAL A 6 -4.44 -51.23 -9.08
N ALA A 7 -4.69 -51.24 -7.78
CA ALA A 7 -5.11 -50.03 -7.05
C ALA A 7 -3.97 -49.22 -6.39
N ASP A 8 -2.71 -49.65 -6.50
CA ASP A 8 -1.60 -49.00 -5.77
C ASP A 8 -0.56 -48.28 -6.65
N LEU A 9 -0.94 -47.85 -7.86
CA LEU A 9 -0.07 -47.10 -8.76
C LEU A 9 -0.68 -45.75 -9.19
N LEU A 10 -1.45 -45.11 -8.34
CA LEU A 10 -1.76 -43.69 -8.54
C LEU A 10 -0.65 -42.87 -7.87
N PRO A 11 0.16 -42.11 -8.63
CA PRO A 11 1.07 -41.15 -8.03
C PRO A 11 0.23 -40.21 -7.19
N GLY A 12 0.57 -40.10 -5.90
CA GLY A 12 -0.02 -39.12 -5.02
C GLY A 12 0.05 -37.75 -5.71
N PHE A 13 -1.11 -37.17 -6.02
CA PHE A 13 -1.18 -35.81 -6.52
C PHE A 13 -0.50 -34.94 -5.48
N ALA A 14 0.71 -34.47 -5.79
CA ALA A 14 1.32 -33.40 -5.06
C ALA A 14 0.28 -32.27 -5.07
N ARG A 15 -0.32 -31.96 -3.92
CA ARG A 15 -1.13 -30.77 -3.76
C ARG A 15 -0.18 -29.60 -3.94
N ALA A 16 -0.14 -29.05 -5.14
CA ALA A 16 0.39 -27.71 -5.32
C ALA A 16 -0.43 -26.80 -4.41
N HIS A 17 0.21 -26.16 -3.44
CA HIS A 17 -0.44 -25.13 -2.66
C HIS A 17 -0.85 -24.02 -3.63
N GLU A 18 -2.15 -23.78 -3.77
CA GLU A 18 -2.63 -22.62 -4.52
C GLU A 18 -2.19 -21.36 -3.74
N PRO A 19 -1.65 -20.35 -4.44
CA PRO A 19 -1.33 -19.08 -3.80
C PRO A 19 -2.56 -18.49 -3.11
N PRO A 20 -2.41 -17.83 -1.95
CA PRO A 20 -3.53 -17.17 -1.28
C PRO A 20 -4.20 -16.17 -2.24
N ALA A 21 -5.53 -16.09 -2.17
CA ALA A 21 -6.31 -15.23 -3.05
C ALA A 21 -5.94 -13.75 -2.89
N ASP A 22 -5.81 -13.30 -1.65
CA ASP A 22 -5.48 -11.92 -1.29
C ASP A 22 -4.25 -11.89 -0.35
N VAL A 23 -3.23 -11.14 -0.73
CA VAL A 23 -2.01 -10.95 0.07
C VAL A 23 -1.79 -9.47 0.34
N ALA A 24 -1.66 -9.12 1.62
CA ALA A 24 -1.29 -7.78 2.05
C ALA A 24 0.18 -7.74 2.46
N VAL A 25 0.96 -6.86 1.84
CA VAL A 25 2.35 -6.58 2.20
C VAL A 25 2.43 -5.18 2.80
N GLN A 26 3.04 -5.05 3.98
CA GLN A 26 3.33 -3.76 4.59
C GLN A 26 4.80 -3.43 4.41
N VAL A 27 5.08 -2.21 3.98
CA VAL A 27 6.45 -1.73 3.75
C VAL A 27 6.62 -0.37 4.39
N PHE A 28 7.63 -0.24 5.25
CA PHE A 28 8.13 1.07 5.68
C PHE A 28 9.48 1.33 5.03
N VAL A 29 9.73 2.56 4.62
CA VAL A 29 11.00 2.99 4.02
C VAL A 29 11.44 4.27 4.70
N ARG A 30 12.69 4.31 5.20
CA ARG A 30 13.28 5.48 5.84
C ARG A 30 14.79 5.56 5.59
N PRO A 31 15.33 6.68 5.08
CA PRO A 31 16.76 6.91 5.03
C PRO A 31 17.28 7.22 6.45
N ALA A 32 18.36 6.53 6.85
CA ALA A 32 18.99 6.66 8.16
C ALA A 32 20.53 6.64 8.02
N GLY A 33 21.17 7.79 8.15
CA GLY A 33 22.62 7.92 7.92
C GLY A 33 22.99 7.56 6.47
N GLU A 34 23.85 6.56 6.28
CA GLU A 34 24.29 6.07 4.98
C GLU A 34 23.49 4.84 4.50
N ARG A 35 22.31 4.61 5.04
CA ARG A 35 21.47 3.46 4.73
C ARG A 35 20.03 3.86 4.47
N LEU A 36 19.41 3.16 3.55
CA LEU A 36 17.96 3.12 3.39
C LEU A 36 17.46 1.88 4.12
N GLU A 37 16.75 2.08 5.22
CA GLU A 37 16.12 1.02 6.00
C GLU A 37 14.73 0.72 5.44
N LEU A 38 14.45 -0.55 5.17
CA LEU A 38 13.14 -1.02 4.75
C LEU A 38 12.67 -2.10 5.73
N LEU A 39 11.48 -1.91 6.29
CA LEU A 39 10.82 -2.92 7.10
C LEU A 39 9.66 -3.48 6.28
N VAL A 40 9.69 -4.79 6.06
CA VAL A 40 8.70 -5.49 5.23
C VAL A 40 8.01 -6.56 6.06
N ARG A 41 6.69 -6.58 6.03
CA ARG A 41 5.85 -7.63 6.61
C ARG A 41 5.03 -8.30 5.53
N ALA A 42 5.10 -9.61 5.45
CA ALA A 42 4.31 -10.43 4.52
C ALA A 42 3.91 -11.77 5.17
N PRO A 43 2.79 -12.41 4.77
CA PRO A 43 2.39 -13.70 5.28
C PRO A 43 3.34 -14.81 4.78
N LEU A 44 3.76 -15.73 5.66
CA LEU A 44 4.61 -16.88 5.29
C LEU A 44 3.90 -17.81 4.30
N GLU A 45 2.59 -17.96 4.40
CA GLU A 45 1.77 -18.79 3.49
C GLU A 45 1.92 -18.39 2.02
N ALA A 46 2.23 -17.13 1.74
CA ALA A 46 2.46 -16.63 0.39
C ALA A 46 3.79 -17.09 -0.23
N MET A 47 4.73 -17.59 0.56
CA MET A 47 6.09 -17.96 0.15
C MET A 47 6.19 -19.46 -0.14
N GLN A 48 5.64 -19.87 -1.29
CA GLN A 48 5.28 -21.27 -1.58
C GLN A 48 6.44 -22.26 -1.68
N ASP A 49 7.58 -21.90 -2.16
CA ASP A 49 8.68 -22.84 -2.42
C ASP A 49 9.65 -22.97 -1.23
N VAL A 50 9.19 -22.63 -0.02
CA VAL A 50 10.01 -22.70 1.19
C VAL A 50 9.40 -23.65 2.20
N ASP A 51 10.13 -24.72 2.52
CA ASP A 51 9.75 -25.66 3.56
C ASP A 51 10.18 -25.14 4.93
N PHE A 52 9.22 -24.65 5.71
CA PHE A 52 9.47 -24.17 7.07
C PHE A 52 9.50 -25.36 8.05
N PRO A 53 10.48 -25.40 8.98
CA PRO A 53 10.52 -26.44 10.00
C PRO A 53 9.31 -26.31 10.93
N THR A 54 8.65 -27.41 11.15
CA THR A 54 7.45 -27.48 12.00
C THR A 54 7.57 -28.60 13.03
N PHE A 55 6.83 -28.48 14.12
CA PHE A 55 6.64 -29.52 15.12
C PHE A 55 5.14 -29.80 15.33
N ASP A 56 4.85 -30.97 15.91
CA ASP A 56 3.49 -31.47 16.17
C ASP A 56 2.55 -31.34 14.95
N LYS A 57 1.52 -30.52 15.08
CA LYS A 57 0.44 -30.35 14.09
C LYS A 57 0.68 -29.21 13.08
N GLY A 58 1.93 -28.89 12.76
CA GLY A 58 2.27 -27.82 11.81
C GLY A 58 2.55 -26.47 12.48
N TYR A 59 2.91 -26.47 13.76
CA TYR A 59 3.41 -25.29 14.43
C TYR A 59 4.85 -24.99 14.00
N LEU A 60 5.15 -23.72 13.74
CA LEU A 60 6.48 -23.26 13.34
C LEU A 60 7.52 -23.54 14.42
N ASP A 61 8.59 -24.26 14.08
CA ASP A 61 9.76 -24.44 14.95
C ASP A 61 10.65 -23.19 14.89
N VAL A 62 10.28 -22.19 15.68
CA VAL A 62 10.92 -20.87 15.68
C VAL A 62 12.45 -20.95 15.85
N PRO A 63 13.02 -21.76 16.78
CA PRO A 63 14.46 -21.87 16.92
C PRO A 63 15.20 -22.39 15.69
N ARG A 64 14.54 -23.22 14.86
CA ARG A 64 15.12 -23.81 13.66
C ARG A 64 14.76 -23.08 12.37
N ALA A 65 13.83 -22.11 12.43
CA ALA A 65 13.28 -21.48 11.24
C ALA A 65 14.17 -20.36 10.65
N ASP A 66 15.15 -19.81 11.39
CA ASP A 66 15.93 -18.63 10.94
C ASP A 66 16.54 -18.79 9.54
N PRO A 67 17.20 -19.92 9.17
CA PRO A 67 17.75 -20.09 7.82
C PRO A 67 16.68 -20.01 6.73
N GLN A 68 15.51 -20.64 6.94
CA GLN A 68 14.41 -20.66 5.98
C GLN A 68 13.70 -19.32 5.90
N LEU A 69 13.55 -18.61 7.03
CA LEU A 69 13.02 -17.26 7.07
C LEU A 69 13.92 -16.28 6.30
N ARG A 70 15.26 -16.40 6.44
CA ARG A 70 16.20 -15.59 5.65
C ARG A 70 16.17 -15.95 4.17
N HIS A 71 16.07 -17.23 3.84
CA HIS A 71 15.94 -17.66 2.45
C HIS A 71 14.65 -17.13 1.83
N ALA A 72 13.52 -17.25 2.53
CA ALA A 72 12.23 -16.69 2.11
C ALA A 72 12.30 -15.16 1.92
N ALA A 73 12.90 -14.46 2.90
CA ALA A 73 13.10 -13.01 2.83
C ALA A 73 13.94 -12.59 1.61
N GLN A 74 14.98 -13.37 1.27
CA GLN A 74 15.82 -13.08 0.10
C GLN A 74 15.03 -13.24 -1.20
N VAL A 75 14.46 -14.42 -1.43
CA VAL A 75 13.82 -14.77 -2.72
C VAL A 75 12.53 -14.01 -2.96
N TRP A 76 11.72 -13.84 -1.93
CA TRP A 76 10.37 -13.31 -2.07
C TRP A 76 10.26 -11.80 -1.79
N LEU A 77 11.18 -11.24 -1.00
CA LEU A 77 11.11 -9.83 -0.61
C LEU A 77 12.30 -9.02 -1.13
N ALA A 78 13.55 -9.38 -0.79
CA ALA A 78 14.71 -8.57 -1.17
C ALA A 78 14.94 -8.55 -2.69
N ASP A 79 14.88 -9.71 -3.36
CA ASP A 79 15.07 -9.81 -4.82
C ASP A 79 13.87 -9.26 -5.61
N ALA A 80 12.72 -9.13 -4.96
CA ALA A 80 11.51 -8.53 -5.54
C ALA A 80 11.45 -7.01 -5.41
N LEU A 81 12.43 -6.39 -4.72
CA LEU A 81 12.50 -4.94 -4.53
C LEU A 81 13.57 -4.32 -5.41
N GLU A 82 13.17 -3.37 -6.26
CA GLU A 82 14.11 -2.52 -6.98
C GLU A 82 14.11 -1.13 -6.31
N LEU A 83 15.29 -0.70 -5.87
CA LEU A 83 15.49 0.57 -5.20
C LEU A 83 16.33 1.50 -6.06
N TYR A 84 16.02 2.77 -6.04
CA TYR A 84 16.73 3.79 -6.81
C TYR A 84 17.03 5.00 -5.94
N GLU A 85 18.24 5.53 -6.09
CA GLU A 85 18.69 6.79 -5.53
C GLU A 85 19.09 7.74 -6.66
N ASN A 86 18.45 8.90 -6.78
CA ASN A 86 18.69 9.87 -7.86
C ASN A 86 18.65 9.24 -9.27
N GLU A 87 17.67 8.35 -9.52
CA GLU A 87 17.48 7.59 -10.78
C GLU A 87 18.53 6.47 -11.02
N ARG A 88 19.54 6.32 -10.15
CA ARG A 88 20.50 5.22 -10.16
C ARG A 88 19.92 4.02 -9.40
N ARG A 89 19.90 2.87 -10.03
CA ARG A 89 19.51 1.63 -9.36
C ARG A 89 20.53 1.26 -8.29
N LEU A 90 20.03 1.00 -7.08
CA LEU A 90 20.84 0.48 -5.98
C LEU A 90 21.01 -1.05 -6.11
N PRO A 91 22.04 -1.64 -5.50
CA PRO A 91 22.14 -3.09 -5.34
C PRO A 91 20.93 -3.64 -4.59
N THR A 92 20.67 -4.93 -4.76
CA THR A 92 19.66 -5.65 -3.96
C THR A 92 19.94 -5.42 -2.47
N PRO A 93 18.91 -5.02 -1.68
CA PRO A 93 19.10 -4.74 -0.26
C PRO A 93 19.53 -5.99 0.51
N SER A 94 20.39 -5.82 1.50
CA SER A 94 20.84 -6.90 2.38
C SER A 94 19.85 -7.13 3.51
N ILE A 95 19.73 -8.39 3.96
CA ILE A 95 18.87 -8.75 5.09
C ILE A 95 19.64 -8.50 6.39
N ALA A 96 19.26 -7.45 7.12
CA ALA A 96 19.84 -7.14 8.43
C ALA A 96 19.23 -7.99 9.56
N ALA A 97 17.93 -8.21 9.55
CA ALA A 97 17.24 -9.04 10.52
C ALA A 97 15.96 -9.66 9.93
N VAL A 98 15.58 -10.82 10.46
CA VAL A 98 14.31 -11.50 10.16
C VAL A 98 13.63 -11.95 11.43
N ARG A 99 12.29 -12.04 11.40
CA ARG A 99 11.51 -12.53 12.52
C ARG A 99 10.20 -13.12 12.05
N ALA A 100 9.76 -14.22 12.67
CA ALA A 100 8.38 -14.68 12.55
C ALA A 100 7.51 -13.97 13.60
N SER A 101 6.29 -13.62 13.22
CA SER A 101 5.33 -12.91 14.08
C SER A 101 3.95 -13.53 14.03
N ILE A 102 3.20 -13.36 15.10
CA ILE A 102 1.79 -13.80 15.18
C ILE A 102 0.87 -12.83 14.42
N PRO A 103 -0.28 -13.27 13.91
CA PRO A 103 -1.21 -12.41 13.15
C PRO A 103 -1.72 -11.19 13.91
N SER A 104 -1.84 -11.30 15.24
CA SER A 104 -2.32 -10.23 16.11
C SER A 104 -1.24 -9.22 16.52
N ASP A 105 0.00 -9.38 16.06
CA ASP A 105 1.09 -8.46 16.36
C ASP A 105 0.84 -7.08 15.72
N ARG A 106 0.94 -6.02 16.52
CA ARG A 106 0.67 -4.64 16.12
C ARG A 106 1.93 -3.79 15.97
N SER A 107 3.10 -4.39 16.03
CA SER A 107 4.36 -3.64 15.95
C SER A 107 4.51 -2.86 14.64
N PHE A 108 3.93 -3.35 13.55
CA PHE A 108 3.90 -2.67 12.24
C PHE A 108 2.86 -1.55 12.12
N ALA A 109 2.36 -1.02 13.24
CA ALA A 109 1.57 0.21 13.23
C ALA A 109 2.45 1.46 13.00
N THR A 110 3.73 1.42 13.38
CA THR A 110 4.70 2.51 13.20
C THR A 110 6.05 1.98 12.79
N PHE A 111 6.88 2.81 12.13
CA PHE A 111 8.24 2.44 11.76
C PHE A 111 9.08 2.01 12.97
N ASP A 112 9.10 2.83 14.02
CA ASP A 112 9.95 2.58 15.21
C ASP A 112 9.48 1.34 15.98
N GLY A 113 8.17 1.10 16.03
CA GLY A 113 7.59 -0.13 16.58
C GLY A 113 8.05 -1.36 15.83
N ALA A 114 7.96 -1.34 14.50
CA ALA A 114 8.40 -2.42 13.62
C ALA A 114 9.91 -2.67 13.73
N LEU A 115 10.72 -1.61 13.75
CA LEU A 115 12.19 -1.70 13.90
C LEU A 115 12.59 -2.34 15.22
N ALA A 116 12.01 -1.87 16.33
CA ALA A 116 12.25 -2.43 17.66
C ALA A 116 11.82 -3.90 17.73
N HIS A 117 10.69 -4.24 17.09
CA HIS A 117 10.17 -5.59 17.05
C HIS A 117 11.11 -6.52 16.28
N VAL A 118 11.49 -6.18 15.04
CA VAL A 118 12.35 -7.04 14.20
C VAL A 118 13.74 -7.25 14.81
N ARG A 119 14.28 -6.23 15.47
CA ARG A 119 15.58 -6.31 16.20
C ARG A 119 15.47 -6.96 17.58
N GLY A 120 14.26 -7.17 18.08
CA GLY A 120 14.01 -7.73 19.39
C GLY A 120 14.23 -9.25 19.46
N ALA A 121 13.95 -9.83 20.64
CA ALA A 121 14.05 -11.26 20.85
C ALA A 121 13.01 -12.02 20.00
N PRO A 122 13.35 -13.21 19.44
CA PRO A 122 12.40 -14.04 18.70
C PRO A 122 11.24 -14.49 19.60
N LEU A 123 10.20 -15.06 19.00
CA LEU A 123 9.12 -15.70 19.76
C LEU A 123 9.69 -16.78 20.68
N ALA A 124 9.04 -16.98 21.84
CA ALA A 124 9.46 -17.99 22.79
C ALA A 124 9.43 -19.39 22.16
N GLU A 125 10.39 -20.21 22.57
CA GLU A 125 10.41 -21.63 22.20
C GLU A 125 9.12 -22.32 22.60
N GLY A 126 8.56 -23.15 21.72
CA GLY A 126 7.28 -23.83 21.96
C GLY A 126 6.03 -22.97 21.72
N THR A 127 6.18 -21.75 21.19
CA THR A 127 5.02 -20.94 20.77
C THR A 127 4.20 -21.71 19.73
N GLN A 128 2.92 -21.95 20.02
CA GLN A 128 2.00 -22.64 19.13
C GLN A 128 1.50 -21.72 18.02
N LEU A 129 2.35 -21.44 17.07
CA LEU A 129 2.05 -20.62 15.89
C LEU A 129 1.96 -21.54 14.66
N VAL A 130 0.75 -21.69 14.10
CA VAL A 130 0.57 -22.40 12.84
C VAL A 130 1.33 -21.65 11.75
N TRP A 131 2.24 -22.31 11.02
CA TRP A 131 3.14 -21.62 10.11
C TRP A 131 2.42 -20.86 8.99
N GLN A 132 1.26 -21.36 8.51
CA GLN A 132 0.44 -20.66 7.50
C GLN A 132 -0.15 -19.33 8.03
N GLN A 133 -0.32 -19.20 9.34
CA GLN A 133 -0.81 -17.97 9.95
C GLN A 133 0.32 -17.02 10.34
N ALA A 134 1.57 -17.48 10.27
CA ALA A 134 2.71 -16.66 10.65
C ALA A 134 2.98 -15.55 9.63
N LEU A 135 3.47 -14.42 10.15
CA LEU A 135 3.96 -13.31 9.36
C LEU A 135 5.48 -13.32 9.36
N LEU A 136 6.09 -12.99 8.24
CA LEU A 136 7.53 -12.74 8.12
C LEU A 136 7.76 -11.24 8.19
N ASP A 137 8.52 -10.83 9.18
CA ASP A 137 8.98 -9.45 9.39
C ASP A 137 10.47 -9.37 9.07
N VAL A 138 10.84 -8.47 8.19
CA VAL A 138 12.22 -8.34 7.68
C VAL A 138 12.69 -6.90 7.77
N LEU A 139 13.91 -6.71 8.25
CA LEU A 139 14.66 -5.48 8.07
C LEU A 139 15.65 -5.65 6.93
N LEU A 140 15.46 -4.89 5.87
CA LEU A 140 16.36 -4.79 4.73
C LEU A 140 17.11 -3.47 4.77
N GLU A 141 18.37 -3.49 4.36
CA GLU A 141 19.23 -2.30 4.31
C GLU A 141 19.91 -2.18 2.95
N ALA A 142 19.88 -0.98 2.37
CA ALA A 142 20.62 -0.64 1.15
C ALA A 142 21.53 0.56 1.42
N SER A 143 22.77 0.55 0.93
CA SER A 143 23.67 1.68 1.07
C SER A 143 23.23 2.84 0.16
N ILE A 144 23.22 4.06 0.71
CA ILE A 144 22.83 5.30 0.05
C ILE A 144 23.91 6.37 0.20
N GLU A 145 23.91 7.36 -0.69
CA GLU A 145 24.85 8.47 -0.65
C GLU A 145 24.41 9.57 0.34
N SER A 146 23.09 9.82 0.43
CA SER A 146 22.57 10.87 1.31
C SER A 146 21.12 10.62 1.71
N THR A 147 20.77 10.97 2.96
CA THR A 147 19.37 10.98 3.44
C THR A 147 18.49 12.01 2.72
N SER A 148 19.08 13.00 2.05
CA SER A 148 18.38 14.00 1.25
C SER A 148 18.29 13.66 -0.23
N SER A 149 18.80 12.51 -0.65
CA SER A 149 18.64 11.99 -2.01
C SER A 149 17.18 11.69 -2.33
N ARG A 150 16.86 11.72 -3.62
CA ARG A 150 15.53 11.31 -4.08
C ARG A 150 15.48 9.80 -4.25
N PHE A 151 14.52 9.18 -3.58
CA PHE A 151 14.33 7.74 -3.63
C PHE A 151 13.14 7.37 -4.51
N SER A 152 13.28 6.26 -5.22
CA SER A 152 12.19 5.59 -5.91
C SER A 152 12.24 4.10 -5.63
N ILE A 153 11.08 3.44 -5.66
CA ILE A 153 10.94 2.02 -5.39
C ILE A 153 10.06 1.38 -6.46
N ARG A 154 10.35 0.13 -6.80
CA ARG A 154 9.46 -0.75 -7.54
C ARG A 154 9.30 -2.04 -6.75
N PRO A 155 8.20 -2.21 -6.00
CA PRO A 155 7.85 -3.47 -5.39
C PRO A 155 7.29 -4.41 -6.47
N ARG A 156 7.82 -5.62 -6.56
CA ARG A 156 7.40 -6.68 -7.49
C ARG A 156 6.94 -7.89 -6.69
N PHE A 157 5.90 -7.68 -5.87
CA PHE A 157 5.35 -8.69 -4.97
C PHE A 157 4.18 -9.47 -5.59
N GLU A 158 3.88 -9.27 -6.87
CA GLU A 158 2.79 -9.94 -7.59
C GLU A 158 2.87 -11.47 -7.56
N ARG A 159 4.04 -12.02 -7.28
CA ARG A 159 4.24 -13.47 -7.14
C ARG A 159 3.72 -14.03 -5.81
N LEU A 160 3.48 -13.19 -4.80
CA LEU A 160 3.03 -13.63 -3.48
C LEU A 160 1.57 -14.09 -3.46
N GLY A 161 0.71 -13.62 -4.39
CA GLY A 161 -0.70 -14.00 -4.42
C GLY A 161 -1.39 -13.62 -5.71
N GLN A 162 -2.63 -14.05 -5.88
CA GLN A 162 -3.44 -13.71 -7.06
C GLN A 162 -3.82 -12.22 -7.08
N ARG A 163 -4.11 -11.67 -5.92
CA ARG A 163 -4.26 -10.23 -5.68
C ARG A 163 -3.31 -9.83 -4.56
N GLU A 164 -2.31 -9.06 -4.90
CA GLU A 164 -1.37 -8.53 -3.94
C GLU A 164 -1.64 -7.04 -3.75
N VAL A 165 -1.65 -6.59 -2.50
CA VAL A 165 -1.80 -5.19 -2.12
C VAL A 165 -0.62 -4.79 -1.25
N THR A 166 0.22 -3.89 -1.76
CA THR A 166 1.31 -3.28 -0.99
C THR A 166 0.87 -1.96 -0.37
N ALA A 167 0.91 -1.89 0.96
CA ALA A 167 0.79 -0.64 1.71
C ALA A 167 2.19 -0.16 2.11
N LEU A 168 2.65 0.95 1.52
CA LEU A 168 3.98 1.50 1.74
C LEU A 168 3.91 2.85 2.44
N SER A 169 4.68 3.02 3.50
CA SER A 169 4.89 4.30 4.19
C SER A 169 6.35 4.71 4.06
N PHE A 170 6.58 5.86 3.47
CA PHE A 170 7.91 6.46 3.31
C PHE A 170 8.07 7.66 4.23
N THR A 171 9.10 7.66 5.05
CA THR A 171 9.50 8.82 5.85
C THR A 171 10.76 9.43 5.24
N SER A 172 10.67 10.67 4.75
CA SER A 172 11.82 11.37 4.15
C SER A 172 12.89 11.73 5.21
N GLY A 173 14.10 12.07 4.75
CA GLY A 173 15.15 12.59 5.64
C GLY A 173 14.75 13.85 6.44
N ALA A 174 13.74 14.60 5.95
CA ALA A 174 13.16 15.75 6.63
C ALA A 174 12.03 15.37 7.61
N GLY A 175 11.73 14.08 7.79
CA GLY A 175 10.67 13.60 8.69
C GLY A 175 9.25 13.68 8.11
N VAL A 176 9.09 13.96 6.83
CA VAL A 176 7.76 13.98 6.19
C VAL A 176 7.35 12.57 5.82
N GLU A 177 6.20 12.11 6.34
CA GLU A 177 5.65 10.81 6.05
C GLU A 177 4.68 10.87 4.86
N ARG A 178 4.75 9.84 4.00
CA ARG A 178 3.88 9.66 2.83
C ARG A 178 3.45 8.22 2.70
N ALA A 179 2.16 8.00 2.53
CA ALA A 179 1.57 6.69 2.35
C ALA A 179 1.25 6.45 0.86
N PHE A 180 1.51 5.23 0.42
CA PHE A 180 1.19 4.73 -0.91
C PHE A 180 0.46 3.40 -0.79
N ARG A 181 -0.39 3.10 -1.76
CA ARG A 181 -1.07 1.82 -1.87
C ARG A 181 -1.00 1.37 -3.34
N PHE A 182 -0.53 0.17 -3.57
CA PHE A 182 -0.38 -0.42 -4.88
C PHE A 182 -1.11 -1.75 -4.95
N GLU A 183 -1.60 -2.09 -6.12
CA GLU A 183 -2.11 -3.43 -6.46
C GLU A 183 -1.26 -3.96 -7.61
N GLY A 184 -0.58 -5.09 -7.41
CA GLY A 184 0.37 -5.66 -8.36
C GLY A 184 1.61 -4.79 -8.59
N ASP A 185 2.21 -4.86 -9.80
CA ASP A 185 3.41 -4.09 -10.15
C ASP A 185 3.06 -2.64 -10.57
N PRO A 186 3.35 -1.63 -9.75
CA PRO A 186 3.10 -0.22 -10.08
C PRO A 186 4.15 0.38 -11.02
N GLY A 187 5.20 -0.37 -11.40
CA GLY A 187 6.41 0.17 -11.99
C GLY A 187 7.27 0.95 -10.99
N VAL A 188 8.17 1.81 -11.48
CA VAL A 188 9.04 2.62 -10.62
C VAL A 188 8.28 3.82 -10.09
N VAL A 189 8.10 3.86 -8.77
CA VAL A 189 7.35 4.92 -8.07
C VAL A 189 8.31 5.84 -7.34
N PRO A 190 8.33 7.15 -7.66
CA PRO A 190 9.10 8.13 -6.89
C PRO A 190 8.45 8.35 -5.52
N LEU A 191 9.22 8.16 -4.45
CA LEU A 191 8.78 8.35 -3.07
C LEU A 191 8.73 9.85 -2.68
N GLU A 192 9.51 10.68 -3.40
CA GLU A 192 9.50 12.13 -3.29
C GLU A 192 9.22 12.78 -4.65
N PRO A 193 7.96 12.86 -5.10
CA PRO A 193 7.63 13.50 -6.36
C PRO A 193 7.99 14.99 -6.32
N ARG A 194 8.52 15.52 -7.44
CA ARG A 194 8.74 16.98 -7.60
C ARG A 194 7.41 17.71 -7.44
N LEU A 195 7.44 18.90 -6.88
CA LEU A 195 6.24 19.75 -6.74
C LEU A 195 5.49 19.91 -8.07
N SER A 196 6.22 20.06 -9.19
CA SER A 196 5.64 20.13 -10.53
C SER A 196 4.91 18.85 -10.95
N GLN A 197 5.44 17.68 -10.60
CA GLN A 197 4.81 16.37 -10.88
C GLN A 197 3.59 16.16 -9.98
N ALA A 198 3.70 16.54 -8.70
CA ALA A 198 2.56 16.51 -7.78
C ALA A 198 1.44 17.45 -8.27
N LEU A 199 1.78 18.68 -8.65
CA LEU A 199 0.83 19.65 -9.19
C LEU A 199 0.13 19.13 -10.45
N LEU A 200 0.88 18.57 -11.41
CA LEU A 200 0.30 18.04 -12.64
C LEU A 200 -0.63 16.84 -12.35
N ARG A 201 -0.25 15.97 -11.41
CA ARG A 201 -1.10 14.86 -10.97
C ARG A 201 -2.39 15.37 -10.34
N PHE A 202 -2.32 16.36 -9.42
CA PHE A 202 -3.49 16.94 -8.78
C PHE A 202 -4.39 17.68 -9.78
N LEU A 203 -3.81 18.40 -10.74
CA LEU A 203 -4.58 19.05 -11.81
C LEU A 203 -5.32 18.02 -12.66
N ARG A 204 -4.66 16.94 -13.06
CA ARG A 204 -5.29 15.87 -13.83
C ARG A 204 -6.40 15.17 -13.03
N GLN A 205 -6.11 14.81 -11.79
CA GLN A 205 -7.09 14.15 -10.90
C GLN A 205 -8.29 15.05 -10.62
N GLY A 206 -8.06 16.35 -10.39
CA GLY A 206 -9.14 17.33 -10.24
C GLY A 206 -9.98 17.49 -11.50
N PHE A 207 -9.35 17.47 -12.68
CA PHE A 207 -10.05 17.50 -13.96
C PHE A 207 -10.90 16.25 -14.19
N GLU A 208 -10.34 15.06 -13.96
CA GLU A 208 -11.07 13.78 -14.03
C GLU A 208 -12.25 13.77 -13.03
N HIS A 209 -12.03 14.22 -11.79
CA HIS A 209 -13.08 14.31 -10.77
C HIS A 209 -14.26 15.20 -11.19
N VAL A 210 -13.98 16.34 -11.82
CA VAL A 210 -15.05 17.24 -12.33
C VAL A 210 -15.80 16.59 -13.48
N LEU A 211 -15.13 15.86 -14.36
CA LEU A 211 -15.76 15.18 -15.50
C LEU A 211 -16.60 13.96 -15.08
N ASP A 212 -16.17 13.23 -14.06
CA ASP A 212 -16.87 12.07 -13.54
C ASP A 212 -18.10 12.45 -12.69
N GLY A 213 -18.13 13.69 -12.16
CA GLY A 213 -19.24 14.21 -11.39
C GLY A 213 -20.40 14.70 -12.27
N THR A 214 -21.35 13.82 -12.62
CA THR A 214 -22.54 14.18 -13.39
C THR A 214 -23.29 15.38 -12.80
N ASP A 215 -23.38 15.44 -11.47
CA ASP A 215 -24.04 16.52 -10.74
C ASP A 215 -23.31 17.84 -10.88
N HIS A 216 -21.97 17.81 -10.88
CA HIS A 216 -21.13 19.00 -11.13
C HIS A 216 -21.31 19.53 -12.55
N LEU A 217 -21.39 18.65 -13.54
CA LEU A 217 -21.60 19.02 -14.95
C LEU A 217 -22.99 19.60 -15.16
N LEU A 218 -24.04 19.00 -14.57
CA LEU A 218 -25.41 19.53 -14.63
C LEU A 218 -25.53 20.89 -13.94
N PHE A 219 -24.92 21.01 -12.76
CA PHE A 219 -24.89 22.31 -12.05
C PHE A 219 -24.19 23.38 -12.88
N LEU A 220 -23.01 23.08 -13.44
CA LEU A 220 -22.26 23.98 -14.30
C LEU A 220 -23.08 24.36 -15.54
N LEU A 221 -23.78 23.41 -16.16
CA LEU A 221 -24.65 23.66 -17.30
C LEU A 221 -25.79 24.64 -16.94
N CYS A 222 -26.49 24.38 -15.83
CA CYS A 222 -27.55 25.25 -15.32
C CYS A 222 -27.03 26.67 -15.02
N LEU A 223 -25.80 26.78 -14.52
CA LEU A 223 -25.17 28.04 -14.21
C LEU A 223 -24.73 28.83 -15.45
N VAL A 224 -24.22 28.12 -16.47
CA VAL A 224 -23.68 28.74 -17.70
C VAL A 224 -24.77 29.19 -18.65
N VAL A 225 -25.87 28.45 -18.79
CA VAL A 225 -26.93 28.70 -19.79
C VAL A 225 -27.57 30.09 -19.67
N PRO A 226 -27.96 30.60 -18.48
CA PRO A 226 -28.52 31.91 -18.30
C PRO A 226 -27.55 33.04 -18.67
N PHE A 227 -26.27 32.88 -18.37
CA PHE A 227 -25.23 33.91 -18.52
C PHE A 227 -24.37 33.77 -19.78
N ARG A 228 -24.75 32.91 -20.74
CA ARG A 228 -23.98 32.65 -21.98
C ARG A 228 -23.62 33.86 -22.80
N ARG A 229 -24.32 34.99 -22.61
CA ARG A 229 -24.09 36.26 -23.32
C ARG A 229 -23.25 37.26 -22.51
N ASP A 230 -23.07 37.04 -21.21
CA ASP A 230 -22.26 37.89 -20.33
C ASP A 230 -21.08 37.09 -19.78
N VAL A 231 -20.00 37.06 -20.55
CA VAL A 231 -18.76 36.34 -20.18
C VAL A 231 -18.17 36.83 -18.85
N ARG A 232 -18.36 38.14 -18.53
CA ARG A 232 -17.82 38.69 -17.28
C ARG A 232 -18.58 38.17 -16.08
N ALA A 233 -19.91 38.15 -16.14
CA ALA A 233 -20.72 37.53 -15.07
C ALA A 233 -20.42 36.06 -14.93
N LEU A 234 -20.28 35.32 -16.03
CA LEU A 234 -19.94 33.93 -16.05
C LEU A 234 -18.60 33.64 -15.35
N VAL A 235 -17.55 34.42 -15.66
CA VAL A 235 -16.22 34.28 -15.03
C VAL A 235 -16.32 34.52 -13.52
N TRP A 236 -17.04 35.53 -13.08
CA TRP A 236 -17.21 35.79 -11.65
C TRP A 236 -17.96 34.68 -10.92
N ILE A 237 -19.02 34.14 -11.51
CA ILE A 237 -19.83 33.08 -10.93
C ILE A 237 -19.00 31.77 -10.81
N VAL A 238 -18.31 31.36 -11.89
CA VAL A 238 -17.46 30.17 -11.89
C VAL A 238 -16.32 30.34 -10.89
N THR A 239 -15.71 31.52 -10.81
CA THR A 239 -14.64 31.79 -9.85
C THR A 239 -15.14 31.71 -8.40
N ALA A 240 -16.30 32.31 -8.11
CA ALA A 240 -16.90 32.28 -6.77
C ALA A 240 -17.26 30.84 -6.36
N PHE A 241 -17.82 30.05 -7.28
CA PHE A 241 -18.11 28.65 -7.07
C PHE A 241 -16.83 27.84 -6.76
N THR A 242 -15.79 27.99 -7.58
CA THR A 242 -14.51 27.31 -7.42
C THR A 242 -13.84 27.69 -6.09
N ALA A 243 -13.87 28.96 -5.71
CA ALA A 243 -13.33 29.45 -4.45
C ALA A 243 -14.09 28.86 -3.25
N GLY A 244 -15.42 28.85 -3.28
CA GLY A 244 -16.26 28.25 -2.24
C GLY A 244 -15.99 26.75 -2.08
N HIS A 245 -15.94 26.03 -3.19
CA HIS A 245 -15.62 24.60 -3.20
C HIS A 245 -14.21 24.32 -2.66
N SER A 246 -13.22 25.12 -3.03
CA SER A 246 -11.85 24.99 -2.51
C SER A 246 -11.77 25.21 -1.00
N VAL A 247 -12.51 26.18 -0.46
CA VAL A 247 -12.58 26.44 0.99
C VAL A 247 -13.21 25.24 1.73
N THR A 248 -14.30 24.70 1.21
CA THR A 248 -14.95 23.51 1.84
C THR A 248 -14.06 22.28 1.77
N LEU A 249 -13.35 22.06 0.65
CA LEU A 249 -12.43 20.94 0.49
C LEU A 249 -11.24 21.04 1.46
N LEU A 250 -10.64 22.23 1.59
CA LEU A 250 -9.58 22.48 2.56
C LEU A 250 -10.09 22.28 4.00
N GLY A 251 -11.28 22.79 4.32
CA GLY A 251 -11.91 22.57 5.62
C GLY A 251 -12.10 21.09 5.93
N ALA A 252 -12.56 20.30 4.98
CA ALA A 252 -12.68 18.86 5.12
C ALA A 252 -11.32 18.17 5.32
N ALA A 253 -10.29 18.58 4.57
CA ALA A 253 -8.93 18.03 4.69
C ALA A 253 -8.29 18.32 6.06
N PHE A 254 -8.63 19.45 6.70
CA PHE A 254 -8.20 19.79 8.05
C PHE A 254 -9.13 19.26 9.17
N GLY A 255 -10.05 18.35 8.83
CA GLY A 255 -10.95 17.72 9.81
C GLY A 255 -12.09 18.61 10.31
N ALA A 256 -12.36 19.75 9.65
CA ALA A 256 -13.48 20.64 9.98
C ALA A 256 -14.84 20.10 9.50
N ALA A 257 -14.85 19.08 8.62
CA ALA A 257 -16.07 18.43 8.19
C ALA A 257 -16.52 17.38 9.22
N PRO A 258 -17.84 17.31 9.54
CA PRO A 258 -18.37 16.28 10.41
C PRO A 258 -18.11 14.87 9.85
N SER A 259 -17.58 13.97 10.67
CA SER A 259 -17.32 12.55 10.30
C SER A 259 -18.59 11.67 10.34
N ALA A 260 -19.76 12.27 10.52
CA ALA A 260 -21.03 11.55 10.65
C ALA A 260 -21.53 11.04 9.28
N LEU A 261 -22.05 9.81 9.25
CA LEU A 261 -22.54 9.14 8.03
C LEU A 261 -23.67 9.90 7.31
N TRP A 262 -24.41 10.77 8.00
CA TRP A 262 -25.48 11.57 7.42
C TRP A 262 -24.97 12.82 6.66
N PHE A 263 -23.75 13.24 6.87
CA PHE A 263 -23.21 14.48 6.31
C PHE A 263 -23.03 14.44 4.79
N PRO A 264 -22.40 13.43 4.18
CA PRO A 264 -22.29 13.33 2.73
C PRO A 264 -23.66 13.34 2.01
N PRO A 265 -24.66 12.51 2.40
CA PRO A 265 -25.98 12.55 1.78
C PRO A 265 -26.68 13.91 1.91
N LEU A 266 -26.49 14.60 3.05
CA LEU A 266 -27.05 15.95 3.22
C LEU A 266 -26.48 16.93 2.21
N ILE A 267 -25.17 16.91 1.98
CA ILE A 267 -24.50 17.77 0.99
C ILE A 267 -25.03 17.49 -0.42
N GLU A 268 -25.20 16.22 -0.80
CA GLU A 268 -25.76 15.83 -2.10
C GLU A 268 -27.18 16.37 -2.29
N VAL A 269 -28.04 16.27 -1.26
CA VAL A 269 -29.40 16.82 -1.30
C VAL A 269 -29.37 18.35 -1.43
N LEU A 270 -28.47 19.03 -0.74
CA LEU A 270 -28.34 20.50 -0.84
C LEU A 270 -27.84 20.92 -2.23
N ILE A 271 -26.94 20.18 -2.85
CA ILE A 271 -26.47 20.40 -4.23
C ILE A 271 -27.65 20.22 -5.20
N ALA A 272 -28.41 19.12 -5.08
CA ALA A 272 -29.57 18.87 -5.91
C ALA A 272 -30.66 19.98 -5.75
N ALA A 273 -30.88 20.46 -4.54
CA ALA A 273 -31.81 21.56 -4.27
C ALA A 273 -31.35 22.87 -4.90
N THR A 274 -30.05 23.16 -4.88
CA THR A 274 -29.49 24.38 -5.57
C THR A 274 -29.60 24.27 -7.08
N ILE A 275 -29.38 23.09 -7.67
CA ILE A 275 -29.58 22.86 -9.10
C ILE A 275 -31.06 23.11 -9.48
N PHE A 276 -31.98 22.53 -8.71
CA PHE A 276 -33.42 22.72 -8.95
C PHE A 276 -33.83 24.18 -8.85
N TYR A 277 -33.36 24.90 -7.82
CA TYR A 277 -33.64 26.31 -7.66
C TYR A 277 -33.14 27.15 -8.87
N THR A 278 -31.88 26.90 -9.30
CA THR A 278 -31.28 27.64 -10.45
C THR A 278 -31.94 27.29 -11.78
N ALA A 279 -32.56 26.12 -11.91
CA ALA A 279 -33.25 25.69 -13.12
C ALA A 279 -34.68 26.30 -13.26
N VAL A 280 -35.28 26.74 -12.15
CA VAL A 280 -36.65 27.31 -12.10
C VAL A 280 -36.65 28.85 -12.21
N ASP A 281 -35.55 29.49 -11.81
CA ASP A 281 -35.38 30.97 -11.85
C ASP A 281 -34.83 31.40 -13.22
#